data_ee11800da5917c5e771d9a385d807bfc
#
_entry.id   ee11800da5917c5e771d9a385d807bfc
#
_cell.length_a   1.000
_cell.length_b   1.000
_cell.length_c   1.000
_cell.angle_alpha   90.00
_cell.angle_beta   90.00
_cell.angle_gamma   90.00
#
_symmetry.space_group_name_H-M   'P 1'
#
loop_
_entity.id
_entity.type
_entity.pdbx_description
1 polymer ?
#
loop_
_entity_poly.entity_id
_entity_poly.type
_entity_poly.pdbx_seq_one_letter_code
_entity_poly.pdbx_strand_id
1 'polypeptide(L)'
;SIVAARHSDTRLWRIHWQPEILSPTFHGRDLFAPIAADIARGEFPAAKLTQTDQLDVEFDAGDLARVIYIDHYGNAWTGIRGVPKNARVSAAGESFRHSDSFGLVGKGEGFWFLNSVGLLELAVNRGSAATVFGLTVGDPVRVQRLN
;
A
#
# COMPACT_ATOMS: atom_id res chain seq x y z
N SER A 1 -8.43 2.94 -8.71
CA SER A 1 -7.08 2.43 -8.42
C SER A 1 -6.24 3.54 -7.79
N ILE A 2 -5.46 3.21 -6.78
CA ILE A 2 -4.57 4.18 -6.13
C ILE A 2 -3.49 4.71 -7.09
N VAL A 3 -3.11 3.93 -8.10
CA VAL A 3 -2.20 4.37 -9.17
C VAL A 3 -2.83 5.52 -9.94
N ALA A 4 -4.09 5.37 -10.35
CA ALA A 4 -4.82 6.43 -11.04
C ALA A 4 -4.98 7.70 -10.18
N ALA A 5 -5.24 7.54 -8.88
CA ALA A 5 -5.38 8.67 -7.96
C ALA A 5 -4.07 9.46 -7.73
N ARG A 6 -2.90 8.84 -7.98
CA ARG A 6 -1.57 9.44 -7.76
C ARG A 6 -0.92 10.05 -9.03
N HIS A 7 -1.52 9.89 -10.19
CA HIS A 7 -0.98 10.38 -11.46
C HIS A 7 -1.98 11.31 -12.15
N SER A 8 -1.60 12.57 -12.32
CA SER A 8 -2.45 13.63 -12.88
C SER A 8 -2.77 13.47 -14.37
N ASP A 9 -1.94 12.73 -15.12
CA ASP A 9 -2.08 12.48 -16.55
C ASP A 9 -2.74 11.13 -16.87
N THR A 10 -3.32 10.48 -15.87
CA THR A 10 -4.05 9.23 -16.04
C THR A 10 -5.33 9.44 -16.83
N ARG A 11 -5.53 8.61 -17.87
CA ARG A 11 -6.79 8.52 -18.60
C ARG A 11 -7.50 7.24 -18.23
N LEU A 12 -8.81 7.33 -18.03
CA LEU A 12 -9.64 6.22 -17.57
C LEU A 12 -10.62 5.80 -18.65
N TRP A 13 -10.83 4.50 -18.77
CA TRP A 13 -11.87 3.93 -19.64
C TRP A 13 -12.66 2.88 -18.90
N ARG A 14 -13.96 2.91 -19.07
CA ARG A 14 -14.86 1.86 -18.63
C ARG A 14 -14.99 0.81 -19.73
N ILE A 15 -14.80 -0.45 -19.38
CA ILE A 15 -15.06 -1.57 -20.28
C ILE A 15 -16.56 -1.82 -20.29
N HIS A 16 -17.22 -1.70 -21.44
CA HIS A 16 -18.64 -2.01 -21.63
C HIS A 16 -18.86 -3.27 -22.46
N TRP A 17 -17.78 -3.86 -22.98
CA TRP A 17 -17.80 -5.14 -23.68
C TRP A 17 -17.66 -6.30 -22.67
N GLN A 18 -18.27 -7.41 -23.02
CA GLN A 18 -18.04 -8.69 -22.34
C GLN A 18 -18.01 -9.83 -23.35
N PRO A 19 -17.29 -10.92 -23.10
CA PRO A 19 -17.31 -12.12 -23.93
C PRO A 19 -18.67 -12.82 -23.85
N GLU A 20 -18.95 -13.70 -24.80
CA GLU A 20 -20.17 -14.52 -24.81
C GLU A 20 -20.30 -15.35 -23.53
N ILE A 21 -19.17 -15.87 -23.00
CA ILE A 21 -19.11 -16.59 -21.74
C ILE A 21 -18.22 -15.80 -20.78
N LEU A 22 -18.82 -15.22 -19.76
CA LEU A 22 -18.14 -14.48 -18.69
C LEU A 22 -18.30 -15.22 -17.36
N SER A 23 -17.19 -15.66 -16.78
CA SER A 23 -17.21 -16.24 -15.43
C SER A 23 -17.47 -15.15 -14.37
N PRO A 24 -18.41 -15.35 -13.45
CA PRO A 24 -18.72 -14.36 -12.40
C PRO A 24 -17.53 -14.01 -11.51
N THR A 25 -16.54 -14.90 -11.41
CA THR A 25 -15.39 -14.75 -10.51
C THR A 25 -14.05 -14.54 -11.20
N PHE A 26 -14.00 -14.61 -12.54
CA PHE A 26 -12.74 -14.50 -13.30
C PHE A 26 -12.70 -13.31 -14.26
N HIS A 27 -13.22 -12.17 -13.83
CA HIS A 27 -13.21 -10.93 -14.66
C HIS A 27 -11.79 -10.52 -15.05
N GLY A 28 -10.78 -10.78 -14.22
CA GLY A 28 -9.38 -10.55 -14.56
C GLY A 28 -8.96 -11.30 -15.84
N ARG A 29 -9.30 -12.59 -15.91
CA ARG A 29 -8.98 -13.45 -17.06
C ARG A 29 -9.86 -13.17 -18.27
N ASP A 30 -11.17 -13.09 -18.06
CA ASP A 30 -12.14 -13.13 -19.14
C ASP A 30 -12.48 -11.74 -19.71
N LEU A 31 -12.26 -10.68 -18.93
CA LEU A 31 -12.59 -9.31 -19.30
C LEU A 31 -11.35 -8.42 -19.42
N PHE A 32 -10.53 -8.31 -18.36
CA PHE A 32 -9.41 -7.38 -18.35
C PHE A 32 -8.22 -7.86 -19.20
N ALA A 33 -7.87 -9.14 -19.15
CA ALA A 33 -6.72 -9.67 -19.89
C ALA A 33 -6.86 -9.56 -21.41
N PRO A 34 -8.02 -9.85 -22.05
CA PRO A 34 -8.21 -9.62 -23.49
C PRO A 34 -8.03 -8.15 -23.90
N ILE A 35 -8.58 -7.21 -23.12
CA ILE A 35 -8.42 -5.77 -23.36
C ILE A 35 -6.96 -5.33 -23.22
N ALA A 36 -6.27 -5.81 -22.18
CA ALA A 36 -4.86 -5.51 -21.99
C ALA A 36 -3.99 -6.08 -23.12
N ALA A 37 -4.32 -7.26 -23.63
CA ALA A 37 -3.62 -7.86 -24.77
C ALA A 37 -3.82 -7.08 -26.05
N ASP A 38 -5.03 -6.57 -26.33
CA ASP A 38 -5.29 -5.70 -27.47
C ASP A 38 -4.43 -4.44 -27.39
N ILE A 39 -4.41 -3.77 -26.24
CA ILE A 39 -3.60 -2.57 -26.00
C ILE A 39 -2.10 -2.88 -26.16
N ALA A 40 -1.61 -3.99 -25.62
CA ALA A 40 -0.21 -4.40 -25.70
C ALA A 40 0.26 -4.66 -27.14
N ARG A 41 -0.65 -5.08 -28.03
CA ARG A 41 -0.39 -5.23 -29.47
C ARG A 41 -0.43 -3.91 -30.24
N GLY A 42 -0.74 -2.80 -29.59
CA GLY A 42 -0.94 -1.50 -30.23
C GLY A 42 -2.35 -1.31 -30.81
N GLU A 43 -3.26 -2.22 -30.55
CA GLU A 43 -4.65 -2.20 -31.04
C GLU A 43 -5.56 -1.66 -29.95
N PHE A 44 -5.73 -0.33 -29.89
CA PHE A 44 -6.62 0.25 -28.88
C PHE A 44 -8.08 -0.12 -29.17
N PRO A 45 -8.76 -0.88 -28.29
CA PRO A 45 -10.08 -1.43 -28.58
C PRO A 45 -11.21 -0.42 -28.29
N ALA A 46 -11.23 0.69 -29.06
CA ALA A 46 -12.16 1.80 -28.84
C ALA A 46 -13.64 1.36 -28.83
N ALA A 47 -14.00 0.36 -29.64
CA ALA A 47 -15.36 -0.18 -29.69
C ALA A 47 -15.79 -0.95 -28.42
N LYS A 48 -14.86 -1.24 -27.53
CA LYS A 48 -15.11 -1.99 -26.27
C LYS A 48 -15.02 -1.08 -25.03
N LEU A 49 -14.65 0.20 -25.20
CA LEU A 49 -14.27 1.11 -24.13
C LEU A 49 -15.02 2.43 -24.24
N THR A 50 -15.40 3.00 -23.12
CA THR A 50 -15.91 4.37 -23.01
C THR A 50 -15.00 5.16 -22.09
N GLN A 51 -14.51 6.32 -22.52
CA GLN A 51 -13.73 7.19 -21.67
C GLN A 51 -14.59 7.70 -20.51
N THR A 52 -13.99 7.79 -19.33
CA THR A 52 -14.64 8.31 -18.12
C THR A 52 -13.66 9.15 -17.31
N ASP A 53 -14.17 10.11 -16.57
CA ASP A 53 -13.38 10.96 -15.67
C ASP A 53 -13.38 10.44 -14.23
N GLN A 54 -14.19 9.43 -13.94
CA GLN A 54 -14.40 8.94 -12.58
C GLN A 54 -14.21 7.43 -12.48
N LEU A 55 -13.67 6.99 -11.36
CA LEU A 55 -13.70 5.60 -10.93
C LEU A 55 -15.02 5.33 -10.18
N ASP A 56 -15.54 4.11 -10.28
CA ASP A 56 -16.72 3.70 -9.52
C ASP A 56 -16.43 3.65 -8.00
N VAL A 57 -15.15 3.51 -7.64
CA VAL A 57 -14.66 3.56 -6.27
C VAL A 57 -13.53 4.57 -6.22
N GLU A 58 -13.70 5.59 -5.40
CA GLU A 58 -12.66 6.58 -5.14
C GLU A 58 -11.64 6.02 -4.13
N PHE A 59 -10.36 6.26 -4.42
CA PHE A 59 -9.25 5.91 -3.54
C PHE A 59 -8.53 7.20 -3.15
N ASP A 60 -8.29 7.35 -1.86
CA ASP A 60 -7.43 8.42 -1.38
C ASP A 60 -6.00 8.24 -1.93
N ALA A 61 -5.45 9.30 -2.51
CA ALA A 61 -4.07 9.33 -2.97
C ALA A 61 -3.06 9.47 -1.83
N GLY A 62 -3.52 9.87 -0.65
CA GLY A 62 -2.72 10.10 0.56
C GLY A 62 -2.13 8.83 1.16
N ASP A 63 -1.30 9.05 2.17
CA ASP A 63 -0.79 7.97 3.01
C ASP A 63 -1.84 7.58 4.05
N LEU A 64 -1.94 6.30 4.34
CA LEU A 64 -2.80 5.79 5.40
C LEU A 64 -2.00 5.68 6.70
N ALA A 65 -2.22 6.60 7.63
CA ALA A 65 -1.50 6.68 8.89
C ALA A 65 -2.00 5.63 9.91
N ARG A 66 -1.98 4.37 9.51
CA ARG A 66 -2.42 3.20 10.29
C ARG A 66 -1.56 1.98 9.99
N VAL A 67 -1.57 1.02 10.90
CA VAL A 67 -1.10 -0.34 10.63
C VAL A 67 -2.03 -0.97 9.59
N ILE A 68 -1.46 -1.45 8.48
CA ILE A 68 -2.21 -2.06 7.37
C ILE A 68 -1.99 -3.57 7.25
N TYR A 69 -0.90 -4.07 7.82
CA TYR A 69 -0.54 -5.48 7.76
C TYR A 69 0.41 -5.85 8.90
N ILE A 70 0.29 -7.04 9.44
CA ILE A 70 1.26 -7.65 10.35
C ILE A 70 1.90 -8.81 9.60
N ASP A 71 3.21 -8.79 9.46
CA ASP A 71 3.94 -9.83 8.74
C ASP A 71 4.16 -11.09 9.60
N HIS A 72 4.76 -12.11 8.99
CA HIS A 72 5.05 -13.40 9.65
C HIS A 72 5.97 -13.27 10.88
N TYR A 73 6.83 -12.26 10.92
CA TYR A 73 7.73 -11.99 12.05
C TYR A 73 7.06 -11.14 13.13
N GLY A 74 5.86 -10.65 12.89
CA GLY A 74 5.13 -9.75 13.76
C GLY A 74 5.53 -8.29 13.63
N ASN A 75 6.20 -7.89 12.54
CA ASN A 75 6.42 -6.49 12.24
C ASN A 75 5.12 -5.85 11.72
N ALA A 76 4.90 -4.59 12.08
CA ALA A 76 3.69 -3.86 11.69
C ALA A 76 3.99 -2.91 10.53
N TRP A 77 3.46 -3.21 9.35
CA TRP A 77 3.54 -2.37 8.16
C TRP A 77 2.47 -1.29 8.22
N THR A 78 2.82 -0.09 7.83
CA THR A 78 1.89 1.04 7.77
C THR A 78 1.64 1.47 6.33
N GLY A 79 0.60 2.28 6.10
CA GLY A 79 0.36 2.92 4.81
C GLY A 79 1.14 4.22 4.59
N ILE A 80 2.18 4.50 5.36
CA ILE A 80 2.94 5.76 5.36
C ILE A 80 4.21 5.62 4.54
N ARG A 81 4.52 6.63 3.70
CA ARG A 81 5.71 6.72 2.85
C ARG A 81 6.52 7.98 3.12
N GLY A 82 7.75 8.01 2.61
CA GLY A 82 8.55 9.23 2.57
C GLY A 82 8.88 9.83 3.93
N VAL A 83 9.04 9.00 4.95
CA VAL A 83 9.35 9.43 6.32
C VAL A 83 10.85 9.73 6.43
N PRO A 84 11.24 10.95 6.85
CA PRO A 84 12.64 11.27 7.04
C PRO A 84 13.22 10.52 8.25
N LYS A 85 14.49 10.09 8.15
CA LYS A 85 15.16 9.27 9.18
C LYS A 85 15.20 9.91 10.57
N ASN A 86 15.19 11.24 10.67
CA ASN A 86 15.14 11.97 11.92
C ASN A 86 13.73 12.06 12.54
N ALA A 87 12.70 11.53 11.86
CA ALA A 87 11.35 11.56 12.42
C ALA A 87 11.21 10.63 13.63
N ARG A 88 10.34 11.02 14.54
CA ARG A 88 9.85 10.18 15.62
C ARG A 88 8.49 9.61 15.20
N VAL A 89 8.33 8.31 15.38
CA VAL A 89 7.08 7.62 15.08
C VAL A 89 6.46 7.12 16.38
N SER A 90 5.15 7.22 16.51
CA SER A 90 4.45 6.69 17.68
C SER A 90 3.23 5.85 17.28
N ALA A 91 3.02 4.75 18.00
CA ALA A 91 1.87 3.85 17.84
C ALA A 91 1.66 3.12 19.20
N ALA A 92 0.43 2.79 19.54
CA ALA A 92 0.05 2.09 20.76
C ALA A 92 0.63 2.71 22.07
N GLY A 93 0.78 4.04 22.09
CA GLY A 93 1.37 4.75 23.25
C GLY A 93 2.90 4.76 23.30
N GLU A 94 3.56 4.02 22.44
CA GLU A 94 5.02 3.89 22.38
C GLU A 94 5.64 4.81 21.32
N SER A 95 6.94 5.07 21.46
CA SER A 95 7.71 5.93 20.55
C SER A 95 8.89 5.16 19.95
N PHE A 96 8.98 5.17 18.63
CA PHE A 96 9.96 4.44 17.85
C PHE A 96 10.94 5.41 17.18
N ARG A 97 12.24 5.11 17.28
CA ARG A 97 13.29 5.81 16.54
C ARG A 97 13.62 5.05 15.25
N HIS A 98 14.16 5.75 14.29
CA HIS A 98 14.67 5.13 13.07
C HIS A 98 15.90 4.26 13.36
N SER A 99 15.97 3.13 12.67
CA SER A 99 17.21 2.36 12.51
C SER A 99 17.28 1.79 11.09
N ASP A 100 18.47 1.80 10.51
CA ASP A 100 18.70 1.23 9.17
C ASP A 100 18.74 -0.31 9.19
N SER A 101 18.94 -0.93 10.36
CA SER A 101 18.96 -2.39 10.48
C SER A 101 18.69 -2.86 11.92
N PHE A 102 18.26 -4.12 12.03
CA PHE A 102 18.04 -4.80 13.30
C PHE A 102 19.31 -4.87 14.18
N GLY A 103 20.49 -4.99 13.56
CA GLY A 103 21.77 -5.10 14.26
C GLY A 103 22.22 -3.83 14.99
N LEU A 104 21.60 -2.68 14.69
CA LEU A 104 21.90 -1.40 15.32
C LEU A 104 20.98 -1.06 16.50
N VAL A 105 20.07 -1.98 16.85
CA VAL A 105 19.07 -1.79 17.90
C VAL A 105 19.26 -2.87 18.95
N GLY A 106 19.07 -2.53 20.22
CA GLY A 106 19.17 -3.46 21.33
C GLY A 106 18.13 -4.59 21.24
N LYS A 107 18.46 -5.77 21.81
CA LYS A 107 17.50 -6.89 21.85
C LYS A 107 16.23 -6.48 22.60
N GLY A 108 15.07 -6.71 21.99
CA GLY A 108 13.75 -6.36 22.54
C GLY A 108 13.37 -4.89 22.34
N GLU A 109 14.23 -4.08 21.77
CA GLU A 109 13.97 -2.66 21.52
C GLU A 109 13.18 -2.48 20.22
N GLY A 110 12.16 -1.60 20.26
CA GLY A 110 11.33 -1.23 19.12
C GLY A 110 11.96 -0.10 18.28
N PHE A 111 11.83 -0.22 16.98
CA PHE A 111 12.30 0.79 16.03
C PHE A 111 11.42 0.81 14.77
N TRP A 112 11.63 1.81 13.91
CA TRP A 112 11.01 1.86 12.61
C TRP A 112 12.04 1.98 11.48
N PHE A 113 11.70 1.51 10.31
CA PHE A 113 12.48 1.63 9.08
C PHE A 113 11.55 1.72 7.86
N LEU A 114 12.10 2.04 6.69
CA LEU A 114 11.38 1.91 5.42
C LEU A 114 11.69 0.54 4.83
N ASN A 115 10.65 -0.25 4.61
CA ASN A 115 10.79 -1.59 4.03
C ASN A 115 11.07 -1.56 2.52
N SER A 116 11.23 -2.73 1.89
CA SER A 116 11.59 -2.88 0.49
C SER A 116 10.59 -2.29 -0.51
N VAL A 117 9.36 -2.03 -0.07
CA VAL A 117 8.32 -1.37 -0.88
C VAL A 117 8.12 0.10 -0.50
N GLY A 118 9.02 0.65 0.35
CA GLY A 118 9.03 2.06 0.74
C GLY A 118 7.99 2.44 1.78
N LEU A 119 7.38 1.48 2.47
CA LEU A 119 6.46 1.73 3.57
C LEU A 119 7.18 1.77 4.91
N LEU A 120 6.71 2.65 5.82
CA LEU A 120 7.14 2.65 7.20
C LEU A 120 6.69 1.34 7.87
N GLU A 121 7.66 0.67 8.51
CA GLU A 121 7.45 -0.58 9.22
C GLU A 121 7.96 -0.45 10.66
N LEU A 122 7.16 -0.91 11.62
CA LEU A 122 7.50 -0.99 13.04
C LEU A 122 7.98 -2.40 13.36
N ALA A 123 9.14 -2.51 13.99
CA ALA A 123 9.74 -3.79 14.31
C ALA A 123 10.34 -3.81 15.71
N VAL A 124 10.63 -5.01 16.21
CA VAL A 124 11.38 -5.26 17.45
C VAL A 124 12.59 -6.15 17.13
N ASN A 125 13.77 -5.76 17.58
CA ASN A 125 14.94 -6.61 17.40
C ASN A 125 14.79 -7.91 18.20
N ARG A 126 14.76 -9.05 17.49
CA ARG A 126 14.56 -10.40 18.04
C ARG A 126 13.23 -10.56 18.77
N GLY A 127 12.17 -9.91 18.29
CA GLY A 127 10.83 -9.99 18.84
C GLY A 127 9.75 -9.62 17.82
N SER A 128 8.50 -9.77 18.21
CA SER A 128 7.33 -9.37 17.44
C SER A 128 6.82 -8.01 17.92
N ALA A 129 6.81 -7.00 17.07
CA ALA A 129 6.26 -5.69 17.40
C ALA A 129 4.77 -5.78 17.74
N ALA A 130 4.03 -6.61 17.02
CA ALA A 130 2.62 -6.86 17.29
C ALA A 130 2.40 -7.40 18.72
N THR A 131 3.21 -8.37 19.14
CA THR A 131 3.07 -8.96 20.48
C THR A 131 3.57 -8.03 21.58
N VAL A 132 4.76 -7.42 21.41
CA VAL A 132 5.41 -6.59 22.45
C VAL A 132 4.60 -5.33 22.72
N PHE A 133 4.05 -4.69 21.68
CA PHE A 133 3.34 -3.42 21.79
C PHE A 133 1.82 -3.54 21.61
N GLY A 134 1.30 -4.76 21.44
CA GLY A 134 -0.12 -5.00 21.23
C GLY A 134 -0.67 -4.41 19.92
N LEU A 135 0.18 -4.28 18.89
CA LEU A 135 -0.23 -3.68 17.62
C LEU A 135 -1.13 -4.61 16.80
N THR A 136 -2.20 -4.03 16.27
CA THR A 136 -3.17 -4.69 15.40
C THR A 136 -3.40 -3.90 14.11
N VAL A 137 -3.92 -4.57 13.08
CA VAL A 137 -4.32 -3.89 11.84
C VAL A 137 -5.42 -2.87 12.16
N GLY A 138 -5.24 -1.64 11.68
CA GLY A 138 -6.13 -0.51 11.94
C GLY A 138 -5.62 0.47 12.99
N ASP A 139 -4.64 0.09 13.81
CA ASP A 139 -4.09 0.96 14.85
C ASP A 139 -3.48 2.24 14.25
N PRO A 140 -3.74 3.41 14.86
CA PRO A 140 -3.22 4.68 14.37
C PRO A 140 -1.71 4.77 14.58
N VAL A 141 -1.03 5.32 13.58
CA VAL A 141 0.40 5.62 13.61
C VAL A 141 0.61 7.12 13.37
N ARG A 142 1.42 7.75 14.19
CA ARG A 142 1.72 9.19 14.09
C ARG A 142 3.19 9.38 13.75
N VAL A 143 3.46 10.30 12.82
CA VAL A 143 4.82 10.71 12.44
C VAL A 143 5.03 12.14 12.84
N GLN A 144 5.99 12.39 13.69
CA GLN A 144 6.45 13.71 14.09
C GLN A 144 7.79 14.00 13.43
N ARG A 145 7.81 14.92 12.49
CA ARG A 145 9.06 15.42 11.89
C ARG A 145 9.76 16.30 12.91
N LEU A 146 11.03 16.03 13.17
CA LEU A 146 11.87 16.89 13.99
C LEU A 146 12.54 17.92 13.06
N ASN A 147 12.38 19.18 13.40
CA ASN A 147 13.02 20.30 12.70
C ASN A 147 14.54 20.29 12.91
#